data_f93ef43e1aafbd2cc11dd3b9ab04a6ce
#
_entry.id   f93ef43e1aafbd2cc11dd3b9ab04a6ce
#
_cell.length_a   1.000
_cell.length_b   1.000
_cell.length_c   1.000
_cell.angle_alpha   90.00
_cell.angle_beta   90.00
_cell.angle_gamma   90.00
#
_symmetry.space_group_name_H-M   'P 1'
#
loop_
_entity.id
_entity.type
_entity.pdbx_description
1 polymer ?
#
loop_
_entity_poly.entity_id
_entity_poly.type
_entity_poly.pdbx_seq_one_letter_code
_entity_poly.pdbx_strand_id
1 'polypeptide(L)'
;MFASAILQRVGFLMLGLAATSVPTLSGQSQSLVDIRELTPRELRSAVFVLPTRQTIRVDAVGAEPRNDRRKGRWWSSGDNDEWSTWPAAAWILSAATREVVWDMREARTERSGDGLRTFSGTVDLPAGVYIAYFGSYVATSVSYSGNFDLASLLRSRRRHDARYEGPYVDDGSFRQFTLEIKGAGRAATTRDVDSAQRALTSATVISLRPDSPSTSLRAAFSLSRPVDLEIYAIGELRRDDAFDYGWLLNADTRRRVWQMEYRRTEDGGGAHKNRMVHDTLHLPAGRYVAYYVLDDSHDPGEWNAMPPVDPEAWGLTLRVTDPAGKNAVRSIPWEPVPAGQTIVSLTEVGNNELRREGFTLKRPMDVRVYALGEGSDPGQELNDYAWIVDATSRRRVWTMKYDETEDAGGATKNRLFDGTLHLDPGSYVVYYKSDDSHSFEKWNDGAPAESHYWGVSLFPASGPLDRTMITPLEAHPGNAIAELVRVRSGRHPHTLFTLARPTTVRVVAIGEGTGGEMNDFGWIENAETGDTVWEMTYRSTTNAGGAEKNRLFDGSVRLPAGRYELRYETDGSHAYGDWNDDPPDDPEGWGITVLPESGG
;
A
#
# COMPACT_ATOMS: atom_id res chain seq x y z
N MET A 1 -16.31 -69.36 -10.55
CA MET A 1 -17.19 -70.42 -11.02
C MET A 1 -17.96 -69.91 -12.21
N PHE A 2 -17.76 -70.56 -13.36
CA PHE A 2 -18.56 -70.64 -14.59
C PHE A 2 -19.09 -69.34 -15.21
N ALA A 3 -18.54 -68.83 -16.31
CA ALA A 3 -18.51 -69.37 -17.69
C ALA A 3 -19.89 -69.56 -18.33
N SER A 4 -20.23 -68.78 -19.34
CA SER A 4 -20.50 -69.34 -20.66
C SER A 4 -20.86 -68.27 -21.70
N ALA A 5 -20.19 -68.34 -22.81
CA ALA A 5 -20.42 -67.65 -24.06
C ALA A 5 -21.62 -68.24 -24.83
N ILE A 6 -22.26 -67.43 -25.69
CA ILE A 6 -22.92 -67.91 -26.92
C ILE A 6 -22.72 -66.87 -28.02
N LEU A 7 -22.03 -67.30 -29.09
CA LEU A 7 -22.02 -66.75 -30.45
C LEU A 7 -23.31 -67.04 -31.18
N GLN A 8 -23.82 -66.10 -32.00
CA GLN A 8 -24.40 -66.44 -33.32
C GLN A 8 -24.67 -65.14 -34.13
N ARG A 9 -23.92 -64.97 -35.18
CA ARG A 9 -24.28 -65.02 -36.65
C ARG A 9 -24.98 -63.75 -37.20
N VAL A 10 -24.19 -62.96 -37.91
CA VAL A 10 -24.16 -62.72 -39.37
C VAL A 10 -25.50 -62.43 -40.05
N GLY A 11 -25.66 -61.20 -40.49
CA GLY A 11 -26.61 -60.80 -41.53
C GLY A 11 -26.05 -59.58 -42.24
N PHE A 12 -25.44 -59.79 -43.43
CA PHE A 12 -25.06 -58.74 -44.36
C PHE A 12 -26.32 -58.14 -44.99
N LEU A 13 -26.52 -56.82 -44.78
CA LEU A 13 -27.41 -56.06 -45.67
C LEU A 13 -26.64 -54.89 -46.27
N MET A 14 -26.30 -55.00 -47.51
CA MET A 14 -25.78 -53.89 -48.33
C MET A 14 -26.93 -52.88 -48.50
N LEU A 15 -26.77 -51.68 -47.98
CA LEU A 15 -27.59 -50.56 -48.39
C LEU A 15 -26.69 -49.40 -48.76
N GLY A 16 -27.01 -48.82 -49.91
CA GLY A 16 -26.19 -47.92 -50.67
C GLY A 16 -25.71 -46.66 -49.93
N LEU A 17 -24.48 -46.30 -50.22
CA LEU A 17 -23.91 -45.00 -49.94
C LEU A 17 -24.71 -43.92 -50.74
N ALA A 18 -25.62 -43.25 -50.09
CA ALA A 18 -25.98 -41.88 -50.51
C ALA A 18 -24.92 -40.96 -49.94
N ALA A 19 -24.01 -40.55 -50.78
CA ALA A 19 -23.09 -39.45 -50.49
C ALA A 19 -23.90 -38.16 -50.34
N THR A 20 -24.31 -37.84 -49.09
CA THR A 20 -24.73 -36.49 -48.74
C THR A 20 -23.49 -35.62 -48.78
N SER A 21 -23.30 -34.89 -49.89
CA SER A 21 -22.38 -33.78 -49.97
C SER A 21 -22.76 -32.78 -48.87
N VAL A 22 -21.98 -32.74 -47.77
CA VAL A 22 -21.98 -31.61 -46.88
C VAL A 22 -21.54 -30.42 -47.73
N PRO A 23 -22.34 -29.36 -47.80
CA PRO A 23 -21.88 -28.17 -48.52
C PRO A 23 -20.72 -27.62 -47.69
N THR A 24 -19.51 -27.77 -48.22
CA THR A 24 -18.39 -26.91 -47.82
C THR A 24 -18.79 -25.52 -48.21
N LEU A 25 -19.34 -24.74 -47.25
CA LEU A 25 -19.36 -23.29 -47.39
C LEU A 25 -17.89 -22.86 -47.46
N SER A 26 -17.39 -22.69 -48.66
CA SER A 26 -16.17 -21.92 -48.92
C SER A 26 -16.51 -20.46 -48.64
N GLY A 27 -16.64 -20.10 -47.35
CA GLY A 27 -16.62 -18.71 -46.93
C GLY A 27 -15.27 -18.15 -47.35
N GLN A 28 -15.30 -17.14 -48.22
CA GLN A 28 -14.07 -16.43 -48.60
C GLN A 28 -13.40 -15.99 -47.30
N SER A 29 -12.15 -16.43 -47.07
CA SER A 29 -11.32 -15.98 -45.96
C SER A 29 -11.12 -14.48 -46.11
N GLN A 30 -11.81 -13.70 -45.28
CA GLN A 30 -11.69 -12.24 -45.25
C GLN A 30 -10.73 -11.81 -44.12
N SER A 31 -10.15 -10.63 -44.25
CA SER A 31 -9.37 -10.02 -43.18
C SER A 31 -10.30 -9.63 -42.05
N LEU A 32 -10.10 -10.22 -40.87
CA LEU A 32 -10.83 -9.93 -39.62
C LEU A 32 -10.14 -8.85 -38.83
N VAL A 33 -8.80 -8.83 -38.85
CA VAL A 33 -7.92 -7.88 -38.19
C VAL A 33 -6.80 -7.51 -39.14
N ASP A 34 -6.50 -6.23 -39.25
CA ASP A 34 -5.34 -5.69 -39.98
C ASP A 34 -4.79 -4.50 -39.18
N ILE A 35 -3.73 -4.74 -38.37
CA ILE A 35 -3.03 -3.72 -37.59
C ILE A 35 -1.67 -3.49 -38.25
N ARG A 36 -1.42 -2.25 -38.69
CA ARG A 36 -0.20 -1.82 -39.36
C ARG A 36 0.18 -0.42 -38.93
N GLU A 37 1.37 0.04 -39.31
CA GLU A 37 1.81 1.43 -39.11
C GLU A 37 1.75 1.85 -37.65
N LEU A 38 2.25 0.97 -36.73
CA LEU A 38 2.37 1.28 -35.32
C LEU A 38 3.42 2.37 -35.11
N THR A 39 3.19 3.17 -34.08
CA THR A 39 4.16 4.13 -33.57
C THR A 39 4.86 3.59 -32.33
N PRO A 40 6.01 4.13 -31.93
CA PRO A 40 6.63 3.78 -30.64
C PRO A 40 5.68 4.01 -29.46
N ARG A 41 5.68 3.10 -28.48
CA ARG A 41 4.82 3.14 -27.29
C ARG A 41 3.33 3.12 -27.59
N GLU A 42 2.94 2.36 -28.56
CA GLU A 42 1.55 2.23 -28.99
C GLU A 42 1.02 0.83 -28.71
N LEU A 43 -0.17 0.77 -28.15
CA LEU A 43 -0.98 -0.45 -28.04
C LEU A 43 -2.21 -0.28 -28.91
N ARG A 44 -2.40 -1.17 -29.89
CA ARG A 44 -3.63 -1.23 -30.70
C ARG A 44 -4.38 -2.51 -30.45
N SER A 45 -5.69 -2.43 -30.51
CA SER A 45 -6.57 -3.59 -30.43
C SER A 45 -7.59 -3.60 -31.56
N ALA A 46 -8.03 -4.80 -31.92
CA ALA A 46 -9.15 -5.03 -32.83
C ALA A 46 -9.96 -6.23 -32.33
N VAL A 47 -11.29 -6.12 -32.42
CA VAL A 47 -12.19 -7.15 -31.88
C VAL A 47 -12.92 -7.83 -33.05
N PHE A 48 -12.95 -9.18 -33.00
CA PHE A 48 -13.60 -9.97 -34.05
C PHE A 48 -14.47 -11.10 -33.48
N VAL A 49 -15.44 -11.53 -34.27
CA VAL A 49 -16.40 -12.61 -33.94
C VAL A 49 -16.17 -13.78 -34.88
N LEU A 50 -16.06 -14.98 -34.29
CA LEU A 50 -16.12 -16.25 -35.00
C LEU A 50 -17.49 -16.89 -34.73
N PRO A 51 -18.34 -17.05 -35.73
CA PRO A 51 -19.68 -17.61 -35.53
C PRO A 51 -19.66 -19.12 -35.23
N THR A 52 -18.61 -19.80 -35.66
CA THR A 52 -18.41 -21.27 -35.46
C THR A 52 -16.95 -21.53 -35.12
N ARG A 53 -16.67 -22.67 -34.53
CA ARG A 53 -15.29 -23.17 -34.35
C ARG A 53 -14.63 -23.26 -35.74
N GLN A 54 -13.43 -22.73 -35.84
CA GLN A 54 -12.66 -22.75 -37.07
C GLN A 54 -11.20 -22.52 -36.85
N THR A 55 -10.42 -22.89 -37.84
CA THR A 55 -8.99 -22.55 -37.91
C THR A 55 -8.84 -21.21 -38.61
N ILE A 56 -8.31 -20.21 -37.91
CA ILE A 56 -7.96 -18.90 -38.46
C ILE A 56 -6.50 -18.89 -38.94
N ARG A 57 -6.16 -18.05 -39.90
CA ARG A 57 -4.79 -17.75 -40.28
C ARG A 57 -4.32 -16.49 -39.54
N VAL A 58 -3.14 -16.55 -38.97
CA VAL A 58 -2.47 -15.41 -38.32
C VAL A 58 -1.13 -15.18 -39.01
N ASP A 59 -0.91 -13.96 -39.48
CA ASP A 59 0.37 -13.50 -39.99
C ASP A 59 0.80 -12.26 -39.18
N ALA A 60 1.96 -12.33 -38.49
CA ALA A 60 2.43 -11.26 -37.60
C ALA A 60 3.92 -11.02 -37.79
N VAL A 61 4.34 -9.76 -37.67
CA VAL A 61 5.73 -9.32 -37.64
C VAL A 61 5.94 -8.48 -36.40
N GLY A 62 6.80 -8.94 -35.50
CA GLY A 62 7.18 -8.26 -34.26
C GLY A 62 8.69 -8.23 -34.07
N ALA A 63 9.15 -7.98 -32.86
CA ALA A 63 10.59 -7.93 -32.56
C ALA A 63 10.91 -8.67 -31.25
N GLU A 64 12.02 -9.42 -31.28
CA GLU A 64 12.56 -10.07 -30.08
C GLU A 64 13.56 -9.18 -29.34
N PRO A 65 13.82 -9.43 -28.04
CA PRO A 65 14.88 -8.74 -27.30
C PRO A 65 16.25 -8.93 -27.97
N ARG A 66 17.01 -7.85 -28.15
CA ARG A 66 18.41 -7.96 -28.61
C ARG A 66 19.30 -8.44 -27.46
N ASN A 67 19.87 -9.62 -27.61
CA ASN A 67 20.86 -10.17 -26.70
C ASN A 67 22.24 -9.55 -27.02
N ASP A 68 22.48 -8.31 -26.64
CA ASP A 68 23.76 -7.62 -26.88
C ASP A 68 24.81 -7.99 -25.82
N ARG A 69 25.39 -9.20 -25.96
CA ARG A 69 26.50 -9.71 -25.13
C ARG A 69 27.79 -8.87 -25.23
N ARG A 70 27.83 -7.80 -26.03
CA ARG A 70 29.05 -7.02 -26.34
C ARG A 70 29.22 -5.74 -25.55
N LYS A 71 28.21 -5.23 -24.87
CA LYS A 71 28.35 -4.07 -23.99
C LYS A 71 28.62 -4.52 -22.56
N GLY A 72 29.94 -4.54 -22.22
CA GLY A 72 30.47 -5.00 -20.96
C GLY A 72 29.85 -4.28 -19.73
N ARG A 73 29.53 -5.05 -18.76
CA ARG A 73 29.79 -5.01 -17.31
C ARG A 73 29.78 -3.67 -16.55
N TRP A 74 29.11 -2.59 -16.97
CA TRP A 74 29.09 -1.30 -16.24
C TRP A 74 27.72 -0.91 -15.69
N TRP A 75 26.66 -1.71 -15.86
CA TRP A 75 25.28 -1.41 -15.39
C TRP A 75 24.63 -2.61 -14.70
N SER A 76 25.40 -3.35 -13.91
CA SER A 76 24.83 -4.45 -13.10
C SER A 76 24.72 -4.04 -11.64
N SER A 77 23.76 -3.19 -11.31
CA SER A 77 23.25 -3.04 -9.97
C SER A 77 21.74 -2.77 -10.07
N GLY A 78 20.95 -3.82 -9.95
CA GLY A 78 19.49 -3.78 -10.00
C GLY A 78 18.95 -4.84 -10.96
N ASP A 79 17.88 -5.49 -10.60
CA ASP A 79 17.19 -6.59 -11.31
C ASP A 79 16.85 -6.24 -12.77
N ASN A 80 17.82 -6.39 -13.68
CA ASN A 80 17.71 -6.02 -15.10
C ASN A 80 17.10 -7.15 -15.96
N ASP A 81 16.00 -7.77 -15.54
CA ASP A 81 15.22 -8.68 -16.39
C ASP A 81 14.38 -7.96 -17.45
N GLU A 82 14.29 -6.64 -17.40
CA GLU A 82 13.52 -5.81 -18.35
C GLU A 82 14.03 -5.89 -19.80
N TRP A 83 15.30 -6.20 -20.01
CA TRP A 83 15.90 -6.38 -21.35
C TRP A 83 15.49 -7.66 -22.06
N SER A 84 14.79 -8.58 -21.39
CA SER A 84 14.26 -9.82 -21.97
C SER A 84 12.88 -9.66 -22.58
N THR A 85 12.20 -8.54 -22.36
CA THR A 85 10.85 -8.28 -22.86
C THR A 85 10.84 -8.01 -24.36
N TRP A 86 9.87 -8.59 -25.07
CA TRP A 86 9.67 -8.32 -26.51
C TRP A 86 9.29 -6.86 -26.75
N PRO A 87 10.05 -6.11 -27.56
CA PRO A 87 9.72 -4.72 -27.86
C PRO A 87 8.48 -4.56 -28.72
N ALA A 88 8.13 -5.59 -29.52
CA ALA A 88 6.92 -5.59 -30.32
C ALA A 88 6.36 -7.02 -30.44
N ALA A 89 5.10 -7.21 -30.03
CA ALA A 89 4.44 -8.51 -30.06
C ALA A 89 2.92 -8.37 -30.19
N ALA A 90 2.31 -9.41 -30.77
CA ALA A 90 0.86 -9.54 -30.89
C ALA A 90 0.36 -10.73 -30.05
N TRP A 91 -0.89 -10.61 -29.55
CA TRP A 91 -1.57 -11.70 -28.85
C TRP A 91 -3.08 -11.60 -29.03
N ILE A 92 -3.79 -12.69 -28.71
CA ILE A 92 -5.25 -12.79 -28.84
C ILE A 92 -5.84 -13.28 -27.52
N LEU A 93 -6.81 -12.55 -26.98
CA LEU A 93 -7.62 -12.90 -25.83
C LEU A 93 -9.02 -13.34 -26.20
N SER A 94 -9.57 -14.30 -25.47
CA SER A 94 -11.01 -14.55 -25.43
C SER A 94 -11.72 -13.44 -24.64
N ALA A 95 -12.67 -12.74 -25.25
CA ALA A 95 -13.45 -11.71 -24.54
C ALA A 95 -14.32 -12.29 -23.41
N ALA A 96 -14.70 -13.56 -23.51
CA ALA A 96 -15.58 -14.21 -22.55
C ALA A 96 -14.84 -14.74 -21.29
N THR A 97 -13.59 -15.20 -21.44
CA THR A 97 -12.82 -15.82 -20.34
C THR A 97 -11.64 -14.96 -19.88
N ARG A 98 -11.23 -13.97 -20.66
CA ARG A 98 -10.01 -13.16 -20.51
C ARG A 98 -8.70 -13.96 -20.61
N GLU A 99 -8.78 -15.21 -21.08
CA GLU A 99 -7.62 -16.06 -21.30
C GLU A 99 -6.93 -15.77 -22.63
N VAL A 100 -5.60 -15.83 -22.62
CA VAL A 100 -4.79 -15.76 -23.85
C VAL A 100 -5.00 -17.04 -24.65
N VAL A 101 -5.46 -16.91 -25.88
CA VAL A 101 -5.67 -18.06 -26.79
C VAL A 101 -4.57 -18.20 -27.84
N TRP A 102 -3.80 -17.17 -28.05
CA TRP A 102 -2.59 -17.17 -28.87
C TRP A 102 -1.68 -16.00 -28.47
N ASP A 103 -0.38 -16.25 -28.42
CA ASP A 103 0.64 -15.25 -28.12
C ASP A 103 1.86 -15.47 -29.02
N MET A 104 2.28 -14.42 -29.72
CA MET A 104 3.43 -14.46 -30.63
C MET A 104 4.73 -14.81 -29.89
N ARG A 105 4.85 -14.45 -28.62
CA ARG A 105 6.04 -14.68 -27.78
C ARG A 105 6.24 -16.16 -27.46
N GLU A 106 5.15 -16.91 -27.34
CA GLU A 106 5.12 -18.35 -27.08
C GLU A 106 5.09 -19.19 -28.37
N ALA A 107 4.66 -18.55 -29.46
CA ALA A 107 4.54 -19.22 -30.75
C ALA A 107 5.92 -19.48 -31.40
N ARG A 108 5.99 -20.51 -32.23
CA ARG A 108 7.20 -20.77 -33.04
C ARG A 108 7.33 -19.71 -34.13
N THR A 109 8.18 -18.71 -33.91
CA THR A 109 8.46 -17.62 -34.86
C THR A 109 9.76 -17.87 -35.64
N GLU A 110 9.86 -17.25 -36.82
CA GLU A 110 11.08 -17.25 -37.65
C GLU A 110 11.80 -15.90 -37.55
N ARG A 111 13.12 -15.88 -37.63
CA ARG A 111 13.91 -14.65 -37.70
C ARG A 111 13.85 -14.07 -39.11
N SER A 112 13.53 -12.75 -39.14
CA SER A 112 13.48 -11.98 -40.38
C SER A 112 14.25 -10.68 -40.19
N GLY A 113 15.49 -10.60 -40.69
CA GLY A 113 16.33 -9.40 -40.54
C GLY A 113 16.83 -9.14 -39.11
N ASP A 114 17.23 -7.90 -38.80
CA ASP A 114 17.88 -7.51 -37.57
C ASP A 114 16.89 -7.38 -36.39
N GLY A 115 16.68 -8.50 -35.67
CA GLY A 115 15.83 -8.55 -34.48
C GLY A 115 14.34 -8.68 -34.76
N LEU A 116 13.91 -8.75 -36.02
CA LEU A 116 12.52 -9.03 -36.37
C LEU A 116 12.18 -10.50 -36.22
N ARG A 117 10.94 -10.75 -35.84
CA ARG A 117 10.32 -12.07 -35.73
C ARG A 117 9.05 -12.11 -36.55
N THR A 118 8.87 -13.16 -37.30
CA THR A 118 7.65 -13.41 -38.09
C THR A 118 6.95 -14.66 -37.61
N PHE A 119 5.64 -14.60 -37.55
CA PHE A 119 4.76 -15.74 -37.40
C PHE A 119 3.85 -15.81 -38.63
N SER A 120 3.74 -16.97 -39.23
CA SER A 120 2.79 -17.24 -40.33
C SER A 120 2.25 -18.65 -40.10
N GLY A 121 1.05 -18.73 -39.56
CA GLY A 121 0.50 -20.00 -39.13
C GLY A 121 -1.01 -19.97 -38.94
N THR A 122 -1.50 -21.05 -38.34
CA THR A 122 -2.94 -21.21 -38.08
C THR A 122 -3.19 -21.45 -36.61
N VAL A 123 -4.34 -20.97 -36.10
CA VAL A 123 -4.82 -21.12 -34.73
C VAL A 123 -6.26 -21.65 -34.79
N ASP A 124 -6.54 -22.75 -34.06
CA ASP A 124 -7.90 -23.30 -33.98
C ASP A 124 -8.63 -22.67 -32.79
N LEU A 125 -9.72 -21.97 -33.06
CA LEU A 125 -10.49 -21.24 -32.06
C LEU A 125 -11.97 -21.68 -32.06
N PRO A 126 -12.59 -21.82 -30.88
CA PRO A 126 -14.04 -22.00 -30.73
C PRO A 126 -14.84 -20.86 -31.36
N ALA A 127 -16.15 -21.02 -31.46
CA ALA A 127 -17.04 -19.90 -31.69
C ALA A 127 -16.93 -18.92 -30.53
N GLY A 128 -16.82 -17.62 -30.81
CA GLY A 128 -16.63 -16.63 -29.73
C GLY A 128 -16.29 -15.22 -30.23
N VAL A 129 -16.09 -14.35 -29.27
CA VAL A 129 -15.58 -12.98 -29.47
C VAL A 129 -14.15 -12.93 -28.94
N TYR A 130 -13.26 -12.36 -29.74
CA TYR A 130 -11.83 -12.32 -29.47
C TYR A 130 -11.30 -10.90 -29.62
N ILE A 131 -10.34 -10.54 -28.77
CA ILE A 131 -9.63 -9.27 -28.80
C ILE A 131 -8.20 -9.54 -29.22
N ALA A 132 -7.80 -9.04 -30.37
CA ALA A 132 -6.43 -9.08 -30.84
C ALA A 132 -5.72 -7.78 -30.44
N TYR A 133 -4.57 -7.90 -29.82
CA TYR A 133 -3.70 -6.79 -29.44
C TYR A 133 -2.40 -6.84 -30.22
N PHE A 134 -1.84 -5.66 -30.45
CA PHE A 134 -0.45 -5.49 -30.86
C PHE A 134 0.17 -4.33 -30.10
N GLY A 135 1.24 -4.60 -29.35
CA GLY A 135 2.02 -3.60 -28.63
C GLY A 135 3.36 -3.34 -29.31
N SER A 136 3.75 -2.07 -29.44
CA SER A 136 5.04 -1.61 -29.93
C SER A 136 5.68 -0.67 -28.89
N TYR A 137 6.49 -1.25 -28.00
CA TYR A 137 7.17 -0.55 -26.92
C TYR A 137 8.68 -0.56 -27.16
N VAL A 138 9.08 0.18 -28.18
CA VAL A 138 10.48 0.33 -28.58
C VAL A 138 11.01 1.69 -28.18
N ALA A 139 12.24 1.76 -27.66
CA ALA A 139 12.94 3.02 -27.49
C ALA A 139 13.46 3.48 -28.86
N THR A 140 13.13 4.69 -29.26
CA THR A 140 13.76 5.34 -30.42
C THR A 140 15.08 5.95 -29.97
N SER A 141 16.17 5.72 -30.71
CA SER A 141 17.42 6.43 -30.50
C SER A 141 17.24 7.87 -30.92
N VAL A 142 17.02 8.78 -29.96
CA VAL A 142 17.15 10.21 -30.24
C VAL A 142 18.64 10.51 -30.34
N SER A 143 19.15 10.68 -31.56
CA SER A 143 20.51 11.19 -31.78
C SER A 143 20.53 12.65 -31.35
N TYR A 144 20.98 12.91 -30.10
CA TYR A 144 21.32 14.26 -29.67
C TYR A 144 22.64 14.68 -30.33
N SER A 145 22.57 15.31 -31.48
CA SER A 145 23.64 16.16 -32.03
C SER A 145 23.40 17.58 -31.53
N GLY A 146 23.80 17.88 -30.31
CA GLY A 146 23.68 19.21 -29.73
C GLY A 146 24.51 19.35 -28.47
N ASN A 147 25.21 20.49 -28.35
CA ASN A 147 26.09 20.83 -27.22
C ASN A 147 25.41 20.56 -25.87
N PHE A 148 26.12 19.82 -25.03
CA PHE A 148 25.73 19.54 -23.63
C PHE A 148 25.68 20.86 -22.85
N ASP A 149 24.49 21.32 -22.48
CA ASP A 149 24.31 22.44 -21.54
C ASP A 149 23.98 21.88 -20.14
N LEU A 150 24.89 22.12 -19.19
CA LEU A 150 24.75 21.72 -17.77
C LEU A 150 23.51 22.31 -17.12
N ALA A 151 22.94 23.41 -17.64
CA ALA A 151 21.75 24.05 -17.14
C ALA A 151 20.45 23.28 -17.54
N SER A 152 20.51 22.48 -18.61
CA SER A 152 19.39 21.60 -18.99
C SER A 152 19.28 20.37 -18.07
N LEU A 153 20.43 19.89 -17.55
CA LEU A 153 20.49 18.77 -16.59
C LEU A 153 19.93 19.15 -15.21
N LEU A 154 20.05 20.41 -14.81
CA LEU A 154 19.51 20.91 -13.54
C LEU A 154 18.02 21.28 -13.64
N ARG A 155 17.50 21.51 -14.84
CA ARG A 155 16.07 21.78 -15.09
C ARG A 155 15.26 20.49 -15.23
N SER A 156 15.86 19.38 -15.61
CA SER A 156 15.20 18.07 -15.76
C SER A 156 14.93 17.37 -14.40
N ARG A 157 15.45 17.88 -13.27
CA ARG A 157 15.18 17.33 -11.92
C ARG A 157 13.77 17.61 -11.39
N ARG A 158 12.89 18.29 -12.14
CA ARG A 158 11.51 18.60 -11.72
C ARG A 158 10.41 18.07 -12.63
N ARG A 159 10.76 17.27 -13.62
CA ARG A 159 9.79 16.41 -14.34
C ARG A 159 10.37 15.00 -14.27
N HIS A 160 9.69 14.10 -13.59
CA HIS A 160 9.83 12.68 -13.81
C HIS A 160 9.33 12.42 -15.24
N ASP A 161 10.19 12.71 -16.24
CA ASP A 161 10.02 12.08 -17.53
C ASP A 161 10.23 10.59 -17.27
N ALA A 162 9.13 9.83 -17.28
CA ALA A 162 9.13 8.39 -17.20
C ALA A 162 10.21 7.88 -18.16
N ARG A 163 11.37 7.47 -17.62
CA ARG A 163 12.47 6.96 -18.44
C ARG A 163 11.95 5.70 -19.08
N TYR A 164 11.89 5.69 -20.40
CA TYR A 164 11.51 4.49 -21.13
C TYR A 164 12.52 3.38 -20.80
N GLU A 165 12.05 2.33 -20.18
CA GLU A 165 12.79 1.14 -19.80
C GLU A 165 12.47 0.01 -20.79
N GLY A 166 13.07 0.02 -21.96
CA GLY A 166 12.80 -1.01 -22.97
C GLY A 166 13.91 -1.15 -24.02
N PRO A 167 13.92 -2.25 -24.78
CA PRO A 167 14.94 -2.52 -25.78
C PRO A 167 14.89 -1.52 -26.95
N TYR A 168 16.06 -1.12 -27.42
CA TYR A 168 16.20 -0.24 -28.58
C TYR A 168 16.03 -1.04 -29.88
N VAL A 169 15.23 -0.50 -30.83
CA VAL A 169 15.10 -1.00 -32.19
C VAL A 169 15.42 0.15 -33.17
N ASP A 170 15.95 -0.17 -34.34
CA ASP A 170 16.27 0.82 -35.36
C ASP A 170 14.98 1.57 -35.83
N ASP A 171 15.07 2.91 -35.98
CA ASP A 171 13.93 3.81 -36.30
C ASP A 171 13.06 3.38 -37.50
N GLY A 172 13.59 2.57 -38.39
CA GLY A 172 12.83 2.04 -39.54
C GLY A 172 12.06 0.76 -39.25
N SER A 173 12.38 0.04 -38.17
CA SER A 173 11.87 -1.32 -37.96
C SER A 173 10.41 -1.35 -37.49
N PHE A 174 9.95 -0.35 -36.72
CA PHE A 174 8.58 -0.33 -36.21
C PHE A 174 7.52 -0.19 -37.30
N ARG A 175 7.87 0.34 -38.48
CA ARG A 175 6.98 0.40 -39.65
C ARG A 175 6.70 -0.97 -40.24
N GLN A 176 7.51 -1.97 -39.89
CA GLN A 176 7.36 -3.35 -40.40
C GLN A 176 6.47 -4.20 -39.46
N PHE A 177 6.12 -3.70 -38.29
CA PHE A 177 5.26 -4.41 -37.36
C PHE A 177 3.85 -4.51 -37.90
N THR A 178 3.33 -5.72 -37.97
CA THR A 178 1.99 -5.98 -38.54
C THR A 178 1.34 -7.16 -37.82
N LEU A 179 0.01 -7.13 -37.78
CA LEU A 179 -0.82 -8.28 -37.41
C LEU A 179 -1.98 -8.36 -38.39
N GLU A 180 -2.06 -9.45 -39.15
CA GLU A 180 -3.19 -9.77 -39.99
C GLU A 180 -3.82 -11.09 -39.55
N ILE A 181 -5.15 -11.08 -39.35
CA ILE A 181 -5.93 -12.28 -39.00
C ILE A 181 -6.99 -12.49 -40.08
N LYS A 182 -7.01 -13.70 -40.66
CA LYS A 182 -7.97 -14.09 -41.70
C LYS A 182 -8.83 -15.27 -41.26
N GLY A 183 -10.11 -15.22 -41.54
CA GLY A 183 -11.05 -16.28 -41.19
C GLY A 183 -12.47 -16.01 -41.71
N ALA A 184 -13.39 -16.93 -41.43
CA ALA A 184 -14.82 -16.76 -41.69
C ALA A 184 -15.51 -16.15 -40.45
N GLY A 185 -15.51 -14.82 -40.38
CA GLY A 185 -16.06 -14.06 -39.29
C GLY A 185 -16.32 -12.62 -39.68
N ARG A 186 -16.40 -11.72 -38.69
CA ARG A 186 -16.59 -10.28 -38.90
C ARG A 186 -15.95 -9.48 -37.78
N ALA A 187 -15.76 -8.19 -37.98
CA ALA A 187 -15.46 -7.27 -36.90
C ALA A 187 -16.57 -7.31 -35.84
N ALA A 188 -16.21 -7.26 -34.56
CA ALA A 188 -17.17 -7.23 -33.47
C ALA A 188 -17.81 -5.84 -33.31
N THR A 189 -19.04 -5.82 -32.84
CA THR A 189 -19.71 -4.63 -32.35
C THR A 189 -19.59 -4.56 -30.82
N THR A 190 -19.84 -3.40 -30.20
CA THR A 190 -19.92 -3.26 -28.74
C THR A 190 -20.90 -4.28 -28.14
N ARG A 191 -22.06 -4.52 -28.80
CA ARG A 191 -23.03 -5.51 -28.33
C ARG A 191 -22.47 -6.93 -28.30
N ASP A 192 -21.60 -7.31 -29.21
CA ASP A 192 -20.96 -8.63 -29.21
C ASP A 192 -20.04 -8.77 -28.01
N VAL A 193 -19.25 -7.75 -27.71
CA VAL A 193 -18.35 -7.71 -26.56
C VAL A 193 -19.15 -7.78 -25.26
N ASP A 194 -20.16 -6.93 -25.09
CA ASP A 194 -21.03 -6.91 -23.91
C ASP A 194 -21.71 -8.28 -23.70
N SER A 195 -22.14 -8.92 -24.79
CA SER A 195 -22.75 -10.24 -24.74
C SER A 195 -21.76 -11.32 -24.32
N ALA A 196 -20.53 -11.28 -24.81
CA ALA A 196 -19.47 -12.21 -24.45
C ALA A 196 -19.05 -12.05 -22.99
N GLN A 197 -18.98 -10.81 -22.51
CA GLN A 197 -18.57 -10.48 -21.14
C GLN A 197 -19.71 -10.54 -20.11
N ARG A 198 -20.93 -10.82 -20.53
CA ARG A 198 -22.11 -10.79 -19.64
C ARG A 198 -21.98 -11.68 -18.41
N ALA A 199 -21.42 -12.87 -18.57
CA ALA A 199 -21.22 -13.80 -17.44
C ALA A 199 -20.25 -13.21 -16.42
N LEU A 200 -19.11 -12.69 -16.86
CA LEU A 200 -18.12 -12.03 -16.01
C LEU A 200 -18.72 -10.82 -15.30
N THR A 201 -19.39 -9.94 -16.05
CA THR A 201 -20.02 -8.72 -15.51
C THR A 201 -21.09 -9.04 -14.48
N SER A 202 -21.95 -10.06 -14.74
CA SER A 202 -23.00 -10.45 -13.80
C SER A 202 -22.43 -11.05 -12.50
N ALA A 203 -21.31 -11.76 -12.56
CA ALA A 203 -20.61 -12.31 -11.42
C ALA A 203 -19.81 -11.26 -10.63
N THR A 204 -19.45 -10.13 -11.24
CA THR A 204 -18.61 -9.09 -10.63
C THR A 204 -19.28 -8.47 -9.40
N VAL A 205 -18.57 -8.48 -8.28
CA VAL A 205 -18.92 -7.85 -7.00
C VAL A 205 -18.27 -6.47 -6.89
N ILE A 206 -16.98 -6.42 -7.15
CA ILE A 206 -16.12 -5.23 -7.08
C ILE A 206 -15.31 -5.16 -8.37
N SER A 207 -15.14 -3.95 -8.87
CA SER A 207 -14.21 -3.65 -9.96
C SER A 207 -13.54 -2.31 -9.67
N LEU A 208 -12.29 -2.35 -9.25
CA LEU A 208 -11.42 -1.20 -9.03
C LEU A 208 -10.48 -1.12 -10.21
N ARG A 209 -10.85 -0.32 -11.20
CA ARG A 209 -10.04 -0.08 -12.41
C ARG A 209 -9.71 1.39 -12.44
N PRO A 210 -8.43 1.75 -12.34
CA PRO A 210 -8.01 3.14 -12.39
C PRO A 210 -8.19 3.69 -13.81
N ASP A 211 -8.51 4.96 -13.87
CA ASP A 211 -8.63 5.75 -15.09
C ASP A 211 -7.64 6.92 -15.15
N SER A 212 -6.81 7.07 -14.10
CA SER A 212 -5.80 8.12 -13.97
C SER A 212 -4.65 7.66 -13.07
N PRO A 213 -3.41 8.14 -13.32
CA PRO A 213 -2.24 7.83 -12.49
C PRO A 213 -2.38 8.39 -11.07
N SER A 214 -1.53 7.90 -10.16
CA SER A 214 -1.46 8.32 -8.74
C SER A 214 -2.82 8.26 -8.03
N THR A 215 -3.62 7.24 -8.31
CA THR A 215 -4.99 7.09 -7.80
C THR A 215 -5.06 5.99 -6.75
N SER A 216 -5.81 6.25 -5.69
CA SER A 216 -6.21 5.25 -4.71
C SER A 216 -7.71 4.96 -4.83
N LEU A 217 -8.05 3.74 -5.20
CA LEU A 217 -9.43 3.28 -5.36
C LEU A 217 -9.85 2.40 -4.19
N ARG A 218 -11.09 2.53 -3.75
CA ARG A 218 -11.67 1.66 -2.73
C ARG A 218 -13.14 1.39 -2.96
N ALA A 219 -13.59 0.21 -2.53
CA ALA A 219 -15.00 -0.14 -2.49
C ALA A 219 -15.30 -1.06 -1.31
N ALA A 220 -16.36 -0.76 -0.58
CA ALA A 220 -16.79 -1.56 0.56
C ALA A 220 -18.00 -2.44 0.20
N PHE A 221 -18.02 -3.66 0.76
CA PHE A 221 -19.10 -4.62 0.57
C PHE A 221 -19.33 -5.46 1.83
N SER A 222 -20.51 -6.02 1.95
CA SER A 222 -20.84 -6.97 3.02
C SER A 222 -21.27 -8.31 2.47
N LEU A 223 -20.94 -9.36 3.22
CA LEU A 223 -21.35 -10.75 2.97
C LEU A 223 -22.29 -11.20 4.08
N SER A 224 -23.51 -11.59 3.72
CA SER A 224 -24.50 -12.10 4.69
C SER A 224 -24.27 -13.57 5.09
N ARG A 225 -23.45 -14.30 4.35
CA ARG A 225 -22.97 -15.67 4.59
C ARG A 225 -21.60 -15.86 3.95
N PRO A 226 -20.85 -16.94 4.26
CA PRO A 226 -19.60 -17.25 3.58
C PRO A 226 -19.78 -17.36 2.05
N VAL A 227 -18.83 -16.81 1.29
CA VAL A 227 -18.80 -16.78 -0.18
C VAL A 227 -17.39 -17.03 -0.69
N ASP A 228 -17.27 -17.83 -1.74
CA ASP A 228 -16.04 -17.96 -2.52
C ASP A 228 -16.02 -16.89 -3.61
N LEU A 229 -14.99 -16.06 -3.60
CA LEU A 229 -14.77 -15.01 -4.57
C LEU A 229 -13.54 -15.32 -5.42
N GLU A 230 -13.71 -15.28 -6.74
CA GLU A 230 -12.60 -15.20 -7.67
C GLU A 230 -11.94 -13.82 -7.55
N ILE A 231 -10.63 -13.80 -7.37
CA ILE A 231 -9.80 -12.59 -7.43
C ILE A 231 -9.09 -12.58 -8.78
N TYR A 232 -9.29 -11.52 -9.55
CA TYR A 232 -8.55 -11.22 -10.76
C TYR A 232 -7.92 -9.84 -10.61
N ALA A 233 -6.59 -9.80 -10.46
CA ALA A 233 -5.87 -8.55 -10.23
C ALA A 233 -4.62 -8.49 -11.10
N ILE A 234 -4.37 -7.35 -11.71
CA ILE A 234 -3.15 -7.08 -12.49
C ILE A 234 -2.56 -5.76 -11.99
N GLY A 235 -1.22 -5.74 -11.82
CA GLY A 235 -0.54 -4.55 -11.33
C GLY A 235 0.96 -4.60 -11.55
N GLU A 236 1.66 -3.58 -11.07
CA GLU A 236 3.11 -3.45 -11.14
C GLU A 236 3.75 -3.85 -9.80
N LEU A 237 4.49 -4.98 -9.81
CA LEU A 237 5.26 -5.43 -8.65
C LEU A 237 6.65 -5.89 -9.07
N ARG A 238 7.64 -5.60 -8.23
CA ARG A 238 8.98 -6.17 -8.26
C ARG A 238 9.18 -7.03 -7.02
N ARG A 239 10.28 -7.76 -6.95
CA ARG A 239 10.54 -8.71 -5.85
C ARG A 239 10.40 -8.08 -4.47
N ASP A 240 10.89 -6.86 -4.31
CA ASP A 240 11.00 -6.16 -3.02
C ASP A 240 10.12 -4.90 -2.95
N ASP A 241 9.45 -4.52 -4.07
CA ASP A 241 8.64 -3.31 -4.18
C ASP A 241 7.29 -3.61 -4.83
N ALA A 242 6.24 -2.95 -4.37
CA ALA A 242 4.91 -2.96 -4.96
C ALA A 242 4.52 -1.52 -5.32
N PHE A 243 4.19 -1.29 -6.58
CA PHE A 243 3.85 0.02 -7.13
C PHE A 243 2.35 0.12 -7.37
N ASP A 244 1.81 -0.78 -8.21
CA ASP A 244 0.39 -0.87 -8.48
C ASP A 244 -0.13 -2.20 -7.94
N TYR A 245 -0.92 -2.18 -6.88
CA TYR A 245 -1.38 -3.41 -6.26
C TYR A 245 -2.68 -3.24 -5.49
N GLY A 246 -3.32 -4.35 -5.16
CA GLY A 246 -4.56 -4.37 -4.41
C GLY A 246 -4.50 -5.22 -3.16
N TRP A 247 -5.40 -4.93 -2.20
CA TRP A 247 -5.62 -5.73 -1.00
C TRP A 247 -7.07 -5.67 -0.53
N LEU A 248 -7.42 -6.59 0.36
CA LEU A 248 -8.71 -6.64 1.04
C LEU A 248 -8.51 -6.57 2.55
N LEU A 249 -9.33 -5.76 3.20
CA LEU A 249 -9.43 -5.67 4.65
C LEU A 249 -10.78 -6.16 5.12
N ASN A 250 -10.82 -6.79 6.29
CA ASN A 250 -12.04 -6.87 7.08
C ASN A 250 -12.33 -5.47 7.65
N ALA A 251 -13.49 -4.89 7.32
CA ALA A 251 -13.82 -3.51 7.64
C ALA A 251 -13.96 -3.25 9.16
N ASP A 252 -14.34 -4.29 9.93
CA ASP A 252 -14.56 -4.17 11.37
C ASP A 252 -13.25 -4.25 12.16
N THR A 253 -12.34 -5.11 11.73
CA THR A 253 -11.08 -5.37 12.44
C THR A 253 -9.87 -4.70 11.81
N ARG A 254 -9.99 -4.12 10.62
CA ARG A 254 -8.89 -3.56 9.81
C ARG A 254 -7.79 -4.57 9.46
N ARG A 255 -7.99 -5.86 9.71
CA ARG A 255 -7.01 -6.90 9.36
C ARG A 255 -7.06 -7.18 7.88
N ARG A 256 -5.89 -7.25 7.25
CA ARG A 256 -5.77 -7.73 5.87
C ARG A 256 -6.18 -9.18 5.81
N VAL A 257 -7.09 -9.49 4.89
CA VAL A 257 -7.55 -10.85 4.60
C VAL A 257 -6.94 -11.38 3.31
N TRP A 258 -6.47 -10.48 2.45
CA TRP A 258 -5.74 -10.79 1.22
C TRP A 258 -4.94 -9.57 0.75
N GLN A 259 -3.80 -9.82 0.10
CA GLN A 259 -2.95 -8.81 -0.54
C GLN A 259 -2.25 -9.40 -1.76
N MET A 260 -2.08 -8.58 -2.80
CA MET A 260 -1.27 -8.90 -3.96
C MET A 260 0.22 -8.79 -3.59
N GLU A 261 0.91 -9.94 -3.51
CA GLU A 261 2.32 -10.05 -3.15
C GLU A 261 3.10 -10.66 -4.32
N TYR A 262 4.26 -10.12 -4.67
CA TYR A 262 5.08 -10.60 -5.80
C TYR A 262 5.24 -12.13 -5.85
N ARG A 263 5.51 -12.76 -4.70
CA ARG A 263 5.75 -14.21 -4.62
C ARG A 263 4.49 -15.07 -4.84
N ARG A 264 3.32 -14.45 -4.77
CA ARG A 264 2.00 -15.09 -4.97
C ARG A 264 1.34 -14.66 -6.27
N THR A 265 2.06 -13.91 -7.09
CA THR A 265 1.59 -13.49 -8.40
C THR A 265 2.27 -14.30 -9.50
N GLU A 266 1.61 -14.41 -10.63
CA GLU A 266 2.13 -14.94 -11.88
C GLU A 266 2.61 -13.80 -12.79
N ASP A 267 3.34 -14.13 -13.85
CA ASP A 267 3.69 -13.19 -14.90
C ASP A 267 2.41 -12.70 -15.61
N GLY A 268 2.16 -11.39 -15.62
CA GLY A 268 1.02 -10.77 -16.29
C GLY A 268 1.23 -10.58 -17.80
N GLY A 269 2.37 -11.05 -18.33
CA GLY A 269 2.81 -10.86 -19.71
C GLY A 269 3.28 -9.43 -19.99
N GLY A 270 3.96 -9.26 -21.10
CA GLY A 270 4.57 -7.98 -21.46
C GLY A 270 5.85 -7.72 -20.68
N ALA A 271 5.91 -6.63 -19.93
CA ALA A 271 7.04 -6.33 -19.06
C ALA A 271 7.03 -7.23 -17.82
N HIS A 272 8.20 -7.63 -17.32
CA HIS A 272 8.32 -8.52 -16.15
C HIS A 272 7.71 -7.97 -14.87
N LYS A 273 7.58 -6.63 -14.78
CA LYS A 273 6.92 -5.96 -13.67
C LYS A 273 5.39 -6.11 -13.69
N ASN A 274 4.81 -6.51 -14.83
CA ASN A 274 3.38 -6.83 -14.91
C ASN A 274 3.13 -8.13 -14.17
N ARG A 275 2.41 -8.05 -13.09
CA ARG A 275 2.08 -9.21 -12.26
C ARG A 275 0.59 -9.44 -12.22
N MET A 276 0.18 -10.70 -12.16
CA MET A 276 -1.22 -11.10 -12.18
C MET A 276 -1.53 -12.07 -11.05
N VAL A 277 -2.72 -11.93 -10.48
CA VAL A 277 -3.36 -12.91 -9.60
C VAL A 277 -4.66 -13.36 -10.22
N HIS A 278 -4.83 -14.66 -10.32
CA HIS A 278 -6.09 -15.31 -10.68
C HIS A 278 -6.32 -16.47 -9.71
N ASP A 279 -7.03 -16.22 -8.63
CA ASP A 279 -7.19 -17.16 -7.51
C ASP A 279 -8.59 -17.10 -6.93
N THR A 280 -8.89 -17.98 -5.98
CA THR A 280 -10.17 -18.00 -5.25
C THR A 280 -9.94 -17.76 -3.77
N LEU A 281 -10.66 -16.79 -3.21
CA LEU A 281 -10.63 -16.44 -1.80
C LEU A 281 -11.96 -16.81 -1.11
N HIS A 282 -11.89 -17.61 -0.06
CA HIS A 282 -13.03 -17.89 0.81
C HIS A 282 -13.16 -16.81 1.87
N LEU A 283 -14.25 -16.05 1.84
CA LEU A 283 -14.54 -15.02 2.85
C LEU A 283 -15.73 -15.41 3.72
N PRO A 284 -15.60 -15.37 5.06
CA PRO A 284 -16.72 -15.49 5.99
C PRO A 284 -17.77 -14.39 5.81
N ALA A 285 -18.94 -14.54 6.44
CA ALA A 285 -19.88 -13.43 6.61
C ALA A 285 -19.17 -12.26 7.33
N GLY A 286 -19.39 -11.02 6.87
CA GLY A 286 -18.71 -9.85 7.42
C GLY A 286 -18.75 -8.65 6.48
N ARG A 287 -18.07 -7.56 6.89
CA ARG A 287 -17.88 -6.36 6.09
C ARG A 287 -16.43 -6.30 5.62
N TYR A 288 -16.24 -5.89 4.38
CA TYR A 288 -14.93 -5.87 3.73
C TYR A 288 -14.72 -4.59 2.94
N VAL A 289 -13.47 -4.19 2.80
CA VAL A 289 -13.06 -3.09 1.91
C VAL A 289 -11.97 -3.61 1.00
N ALA A 290 -12.17 -3.43 -0.29
CA ALA A 290 -11.17 -3.66 -1.32
C ALA A 290 -10.46 -2.34 -1.64
N TYR A 291 -9.16 -2.38 -1.78
CA TYR A 291 -8.31 -1.25 -2.18
C TYR A 291 -7.49 -1.63 -3.40
N TYR A 292 -7.19 -0.63 -4.22
CA TYR A 292 -6.20 -0.72 -5.29
C TYR A 292 -5.51 0.65 -5.43
N VAL A 293 -4.19 0.65 -5.44
CA VAL A 293 -3.37 1.87 -5.55
C VAL A 293 -2.54 1.82 -6.81
N LEU A 294 -2.24 3.00 -7.35
CA LEU A 294 -1.31 3.23 -8.45
C LEU A 294 -0.29 4.27 -8.06
N ASP A 295 0.93 4.07 -8.58
CA ASP A 295 1.93 5.13 -8.63
C ASP A 295 1.72 6.07 -9.83
N ASP A 296 2.73 6.84 -10.24
CA ASP A 296 2.68 7.84 -11.31
C ASP A 296 3.12 7.29 -12.67
N SER A 297 3.28 5.98 -12.83
CA SER A 297 3.84 5.37 -14.04
C SER A 297 3.22 4.03 -14.40
N HIS A 298 3.37 3.60 -15.66
CA HIS A 298 2.98 2.29 -16.17
C HIS A 298 1.51 1.90 -15.97
N ASP A 299 0.60 2.81 -16.26
CA ASP A 299 -0.85 2.63 -16.11
C ASP A 299 -1.60 2.62 -17.47
N PRO A 300 -2.91 2.30 -17.47
CA PRO A 300 -3.73 2.34 -18.67
C PRO A 300 -3.73 3.71 -19.35
N GLY A 301 -3.12 3.80 -20.56
CA GLY A 301 -2.98 5.03 -21.35
C GLY A 301 -1.57 5.59 -21.35
N GLU A 302 -0.74 5.30 -20.34
CA GLU A 302 0.64 5.81 -20.22
C GLU A 302 1.68 4.70 -19.92
N TRP A 303 1.57 3.58 -20.61
CA TRP A 303 2.52 2.47 -20.44
C TRP A 303 3.96 2.90 -20.75
N ASN A 304 4.86 2.78 -19.78
CA ASN A 304 6.29 3.03 -19.96
C ASN A 304 7.09 1.81 -20.46
N ALA A 305 6.45 0.63 -20.47
CA ALA A 305 6.98 -0.62 -21.01
C ALA A 305 5.84 -1.43 -21.67
N MET A 306 6.12 -2.63 -22.20
CA MET A 306 5.08 -3.49 -22.79
C MET A 306 3.96 -3.76 -21.79
N PRO A 307 2.69 -3.44 -22.12
CA PRO A 307 1.56 -3.67 -21.23
C PRO A 307 1.31 -5.16 -20.97
N PRO A 308 0.52 -5.51 -19.93
CA PRO A 308 0.14 -6.89 -19.65
C PRO A 308 -0.70 -7.50 -20.78
N VAL A 309 -0.90 -8.80 -20.76
CA VAL A 309 -1.75 -9.51 -21.75
C VAL A 309 -3.20 -9.08 -21.70
N ASP A 310 -3.68 -8.61 -20.56
CA ASP A 310 -5.03 -8.08 -20.37
C ASP A 310 -5.01 -6.63 -19.85
N PRO A 311 -4.63 -5.66 -20.69
CA PRO A 311 -4.43 -4.27 -20.25
C PRO A 311 -5.71 -3.58 -19.76
N GLU A 312 -6.89 -4.01 -20.27
CA GLU A 312 -8.19 -3.49 -19.82
C GLU A 312 -8.59 -3.95 -18.40
N ALA A 313 -7.94 -4.96 -17.87
CA ALA A 313 -8.19 -5.49 -16.52
C ALA A 313 -7.20 -5.00 -15.48
N TRP A 314 -6.29 -4.07 -15.83
CA TRP A 314 -5.40 -3.44 -14.85
C TRP A 314 -6.21 -2.92 -13.67
N GLY A 315 -5.87 -3.39 -12.45
CA GLY A 315 -6.70 -3.15 -11.28
C GLY A 315 -7.06 -4.43 -10.51
N LEU A 316 -8.10 -4.33 -9.69
CA LEU A 316 -8.63 -5.44 -8.88
C LEU A 316 -10.10 -5.70 -9.21
N THR A 317 -10.41 -6.93 -9.59
CA THR A 317 -11.79 -7.38 -9.83
C THR A 317 -12.09 -8.59 -8.93
N LEU A 318 -13.22 -8.53 -8.20
CA LEU A 318 -13.76 -9.64 -7.44
C LEU A 318 -15.05 -10.13 -8.10
N ARG A 319 -15.19 -11.45 -8.26
CA ARG A 319 -16.39 -12.10 -8.82
C ARG A 319 -16.85 -13.23 -7.92
N VAL A 320 -18.14 -13.44 -7.83
CA VAL A 320 -18.64 -14.69 -7.21
C VAL A 320 -18.33 -15.89 -8.10
N THR A 321 -17.82 -16.96 -7.53
CA THR A 321 -17.57 -18.22 -8.26
C THR A 321 -18.88 -18.96 -8.56
N ASP A 322 -19.89 -18.81 -7.70
CA ASP A 322 -21.25 -19.33 -7.89
C ASP A 322 -22.24 -18.15 -8.02
N PRO A 323 -23.05 -18.08 -9.09
CA PRO A 323 -24.07 -17.04 -9.26
C PRO A 323 -25.01 -16.88 -8.06
N ALA A 324 -25.32 -17.97 -7.31
CA ALA A 324 -26.11 -17.91 -6.08
C ALA A 324 -25.42 -17.12 -4.96
N GLY A 325 -24.09 -17.01 -5.00
CA GLY A 325 -23.29 -16.19 -4.08
C GLY A 325 -23.60 -14.69 -4.19
N LYS A 326 -24.02 -14.22 -5.38
CA LYS A 326 -24.34 -12.80 -5.62
C LYS A 326 -25.40 -12.25 -4.66
N ASN A 327 -26.39 -13.07 -4.28
CA ASN A 327 -27.44 -12.67 -3.35
C ASN A 327 -26.95 -12.43 -1.91
N ALA A 328 -25.78 -12.96 -1.57
CA ALA A 328 -25.15 -12.74 -0.27
C ALA A 328 -24.33 -11.45 -0.21
N VAL A 329 -24.06 -10.82 -1.35
CA VAL A 329 -23.19 -9.65 -1.46
C VAL A 329 -24.02 -8.38 -1.56
N ARG A 330 -23.63 -7.36 -0.79
CA ARG A 330 -24.18 -5.99 -0.89
C ARG A 330 -23.04 -4.98 -0.93
N SER A 331 -23.08 -4.05 -1.86
CA SER A 331 -22.25 -2.83 -1.78
C SER A 331 -22.73 -2.00 -0.60
N ILE A 332 -21.80 -1.50 0.20
CA ILE A 332 -22.07 -0.64 1.35
C ILE A 332 -21.23 0.64 1.24
N PRO A 333 -21.66 1.75 1.85
CA PRO A 333 -20.78 2.90 1.99
C PRO A 333 -19.50 2.50 2.74
N TRP A 334 -18.37 3.08 2.36
CA TRP A 334 -17.18 3.00 3.19
C TRP A 334 -17.35 3.92 4.39
N GLU A 335 -17.08 3.40 5.58
CA GLU A 335 -17.13 4.16 6.82
C GLU A 335 -15.91 3.79 7.68
N PRO A 336 -15.28 4.74 8.39
CA PRO A 336 -14.26 4.42 9.36
C PRO A 336 -14.82 3.53 10.48
N VAL A 337 -13.94 2.85 11.20
CA VAL A 337 -14.35 2.05 12.37
C VAL A 337 -15.02 2.97 13.39
N PRO A 338 -16.24 2.65 13.88
CA PRO A 338 -16.89 3.46 14.89
C PRO A 338 -16.01 3.64 16.13
N ALA A 339 -15.93 4.87 16.65
CA ALA A 339 -15.14 5.21 17.84
C ALA A 339 -15.43 4.29 19.05
N GLY A 340 -16.65 3.70 19.10
CA GLY A 340 -17.02 2.71 20.12
C GLY A 340 -16.25 1.40 20.09
N GLN A 341 -15.48 1.11 19.07
CA GLN A 341 -14.69 -0.13 18.89
C GLN A 341 -13.18 0.09 19.10
N THR A 342 -12.74 1.33 19.27
CA THR A 342 -11.35 1.69 19.53
C THR A 342 -11.09 1.95 21.00
N ILE A 343 -9.89 1.63 21.48
CA ILE A 343 -9.38 2.03 22.80
C ILE A 343 -9.01 3.51 22.73
N VAL A 344 -8.25 3.89 21.70
CA VAL A 344 -7.80 5.25 21.36
C VAL A 344 -7.99 5.46 19.86
N SER A 345 -8.32 6.70 19.46
CA SER A 345 -8.41 7.08 18.05
C SER A 345 -7.95 8.53 17.85
N LEU A 346 -6.66 8.68 17.51
CA LEU A 346 -6.04 9.94 17.09
C LEU A 346 -5.81 9.89 15.59
N THR A 347 -6.84 10.17 14.81
CA THR A 347 -6.84 10.07 13.35
C THR A 347 -7.16 11.40 12.69
N GLU A 348 -6.99 11.48 11.36
CA GLU A 348 -7.18 12.71 10.59
C GLU A 348 -6.30 13.86 11.13
N VAL A 349 -5.03 13.53 11.43
CA VAL A 349 -4.08 14.51 11.98
C VAL A 349 -3.57 15.42 10.86
N GLY A 350 -3.68 16.74 11.08
CA GLY A 350 -3.20 17.79 10.16
C GLY A 350 -1.73 18.14 10.42
N ASN A 351 -1.20 19.12 9.66
CA ASN A 351 0.18 19.60 9.80
C ASN A 351 0.44 20.28 11.16
N ASN A 352 1.64 20.08 11.71
CA ASN A 352 2.12 20.67 12.96
C ASN A 352 1.21 20.39 14.15
N GLU A 353 0.68 19.18 14.23
CA GLU A 353 -0.17 18.78 15.34
C GLU A 353 0.55 17.81 16.27
N LEU A 354 0.33 18.01 17.57
CA LEU A 354 0.66 17.05 18.61
C LEU A 354 -0.66 16.67 19.29
N ARG A 355 -1.15 15.47 19.02
CA ARG A 355 -2.39 14.94 19.61
C ARG A 355 -2.09 13.90 20.67
N ARG A 356 -3.00 13.76 21.63
CA ARG A 356 -2.91 12.76 22.68
C ARG A 356 -4.25 12.26 23.15
N GLU A 357 -4.27 11.02 23.65
CA GLU A 357 -5.40 10.44 24.37
C GLU A 357 -4.89 9.48 25.45
N GLY A 358 -5.41 9.57 26.68
CA GLY A 358 -4.99 8.72 27.77
C GLY A 358 -6.06 7.69 28.15
N PHE A 359 -5.61 6.51 28.61
CA PHE A 359 -6.47 5.45 29.11
C PHE A 359 -5.80 4.67 30.26
N THR A 360 -6.64 4.02 31.07
CA THR A 360 -6.18 3.13 32.15
C THR A 360 -6.71 1.72 31.92
N LEU A 361 -5.80 0.74 31.94
CA LEU A 361 -6.11 -0.68 31.87
C LEU A 361 -6.22 -1.25 33.28
N LYS A 362 -7.33 -1.94 33.59
CA LYS A 362 -7.53 -2.64 34.87
C LYS A 362 -6.91 -4.04 34.90
N ARG A 363 -6.62 -4.63 33.75
CA ARG A 363 -6.01 -5.96 33.57
C ARG A 363 -5.05 -5.95 32.38
N PRO A 364 -4.08 -6.88 32.33
CA PRO A 364 -3.20 -7.01 31.17
C PRO A 364 -4.02 -7.20 29.89
N MET A 365 -3.58 -6.57 28.80
CA MET A 365 -4.26 -6.66 27.50
C MET A 365 -3.25 -6.63 26.35
N ASP A 366 -3.46 -7.50 25.37
CA ASP A 366 -2.82 -7.38 24.06
C ASP A 366 -3.59 -6.34 23.24
N VAL A 367 -2.91 -5.26 22.90
CA VAL A 367 -3.45 -4.13 22.17
C VAL A 367 -2.87 -4.13 20.76
N ARG A 368 -3.71 -4.09 19.75
CA ARG A 368 -3.29 -3.87 18.37
C ARG A 368 -3.13 -2.38 18.13
N VAL A 369 -1.93 -1.96 17.74
CA VAL A 369 -1.60 -0.61 17.31
C VAL A 369 -1.68 -0.56 15.78
N TYR A 370 -2.46 0.37 15.25
CA TYR A 370 -2.60 0.67 13.83
C TYR A 370 -2.27 2.15 13.63
N ALA A 371 -1.11 2.44 13.04
CA ALA A 371 -0.61 3.80 12.93
C ALA A 371 -0.08 4.07 11.52
N LEU A 372 -0.52 5.17 10.93
CA LEU A 372 0.00 5.72 9.68
C LEU A 372 0.85 6.94 9.97
N GLY A 373 1.97 7.08 9.25
CA GLY A 373 2.87 8.22 9.40
C GLY A 373 3.79 8.40 8.20
N GLU A 374 4.68 9.39 8.30
CA GLU A 374 5.63 9.74 7.24
C GLU A 374 7.06 9.35 7.61
N GLY A 375 7.77 8.72 6.66
CA GLY A 375 9.19 8.43 6.81
C GLY A 375 9.84 8.11 5.47
N SER A 376 11.02 8.70 5.21
CA SER A 376 11.67 8.64 3.90
C SER A 376 12.71 7.55 3.77
N ASP A 377 13.43 7.21 4.86
CA ASP A 377 14.60 6.34 4.77
C ASP A 377 14.67 5.30 5.91
N PRO A 378 15.10 4.06 5.60
CA PRO A 378 15.39 3.05 6.62
C PRO A 378 16.43 3.54 7.64
N GLY A 379 16.19 3.26 8.92
CA GLY A 379 17.10 3.63 10.01
C GLY A 379 17.07 5.09 10.43
N GLN A 380 16.23 5.93 9.82
CA GLN A 380 15.93 7.29 10.25
C GLN A 380 14.65 7.35 11.08
N GLU A 381 14.52 8.41 11.86
CA GLU A 381 13.27 8.70 12.56
C GLU A 381 12.18 9.10 11.56
N LEU A 382 10.95 8.78 11.90
CA LEU A 382 9.79 9.18 11.12
C LEU A 382 9.49 10.67 11.35
N ASN A 383 8.99 11.35 10.33
CA ASN A 383 8.54 12.74 10.42
C ASN A 383 7.20 12.84 11.18
N ASP A 384 6.26 11.98 10.77
CA ASP A 384 4.97 11.82 11.41
C ASP A 384 4.89 10.44 12.05
N TYR A 385 4.67 10.38 13.38
CA TYR A 385 4.70 9.12 14.11
C TYR A 385 3.93 9.13 15.42
N ALA A 386 3.68 7.93 15.92
CA ALA A 386 3.03 7.69 17.20
C ALA A 386 3.98 7.08 18.23
N TRP A 387 3.70 7.33 19.52
CA TRP A 387 4.32 6.61 20.65
C TRP A 387 3.36 6.46 21.82
N ILE A 388 3.67 5.55 22.70
CA ILE A 388 2.88 5.27 23.92
C ILE A 388 3.79 5.43 25.13
N VAL A 389 3.30 6.15 26.14
CA VAL A 389 3.99 6.43 27.39
C VAL A 389 3.23 5.78 28.55
N ASP A 390 3.94 5.14 29.45
CA ASP A 390 3.41 4.79 30.78
C ASP A 390 3.30 6.08 31.60
N ALA A 391 2.09 6.45 31.98
CA ALA A 391 1.80 7.71 32.67
C ALA A 391 2.43 7.80 34.09
N THR A 392 2.80 6.67 34.68
CA THR A 392 3.42 6.61 36.03
C THR A 392 4.92 6.84 35.96
N SER A 393 5.59 6.14 35.04
CA SER A 393 7.05 6.25 34.86
C SER A 393 7.43 7.40 33.92
N ARG A 394 6.49 7.93 33.15
CA ARG A 394 6.69 8.95 32.10
C ARG A 394 7.69 8.52 31.02
N ARG A 395 7.84 7.21 30.78
CA ARG A 395 8.74 6.62 29.79
C ARG A 395 7.97 5.97 28.66
N ARG A 396 8.55 6.03 27.46
CA ARG A 396 7.99 5.31 26.30
C ARG A 396 7.98 3.81 26.55
N VAL A 397 6.85 3.19 26.29
CA VAL A 397 6.68 1.73 26.24
C VAL A 397 6.64 1.21 24.81
N TRP A 398 6.34 2.08 23.85
CA TRP A 398 6.36 1.79 22.41
C TRP A 398 6.53 3.07 21.59
N THR A 399 7.17 2.99 20.45
CA THR A 399 7.26 4.05 19.43
C THR A 399 7.26 3.45 18.04
N MET A 400 6.61 4.12 17.09
CA MET A 400 6.62 3.75 15.68
C MET A 400 8.01 3.98 15.10
N LYS A 401 8.58 2.97 14.41
CA LYS A 401 9.90 3.03 13.79
C LYS A 401 9.79 2.63 12.32
N TYR A 402 10.56 3.26 11.45
CA TYR A 402 10.56 2.97 10.03
C TYR A 402 10.72 1.48 9.71
N ASP A 403 11.72 0.83 10.31
CA ASP A 403 12.05 -0.58 10.03
C ASP A 403 10.96 -1.58 10.49
N GLU A 404 10.03 -1.15 11.33
CA GLU A 404 8.89 -1.94 11.80
C GLU A 404 7.60 -1.65 11.01
N THR A 405 7.67 -0.77 10.00
CA THR A 405 6.52 -0.37 9.17
C THR A 405 6.56 -0.99 7.79
N GLU A 406 5.43 -1.01 7.14
CA GLU A 406 5.26 -1.36 5.73
C GLU A 406 4.72 -0.17 4.93
N ASP A 407 4.71 -0.27 3.61
CA ASP A 407 4.13 0.73 2.71
C ASP A 407 2.62 0.87 2.95
N ALA A 408 2.13 2.12 3.00
CA ALA A 408 0.70 2.43 3.22
C ALA A 408 -0.06 2.77 1.93
N GLY A 409 0.59 2.63 0.76
CA GLY A 409 0.07 3.04 -0.54
C GLY A 409 0.21 4.54 -0.80
N GLY A 410 0.14 4.93 -2.04
CA GLY A 410 0.41 6.28 -2.50
C GLY A 410 1.91 6.58 -2.54
N ALA A 411 2.35 7.69 -1.93
CA ALA A 411 3.77 8.02 -1.87
C ALA A 411 4.57 6.99 -1.05
N THR A 412 5.80 6.68 -1.46
CA THR A 412 6.69 5.71 -0.78
C THR A 412 7.02 6.09 0.68
N LYS A 413 6.87 7.36 1.03
CA LYS A 413 7.05 7.88 2.39
C LYS A 413 5.85 7.60 3.31
N ASN A 414 4.71 7.15 2.77
CA ASN A 414 3.57 6.72 3.57
C ASN A 414 3.88 5.38 4.25
N ARG A 415 3.90 5.38 5.57
CA ARG A 415 4.28 4.20 6.35
C ARG A 415 3.13 3.73 7.22
N LEU A 416 2.94 2.41 7.32
CA LEU A 416 1.93 1.77 8.16
C LEU A 416 2.62 0.85 9.16
N PHE A 417 2.33 1.07 10.45
CA PHE A 417 2.55 0.08 11.50
C PHE A 417 1.24 -0.63 11.82
N ASP A 418 1.22 -1.95 11.75
CA ASP A 418 0.10 -2.81 12.17
C ASP A 418 0.63 -3.96 13.01
N GLY A 419 0.69 -3.77 14.32
CA GLY A 419 1.30 -4.71 15.24
C GLY A 419 0.55 -4.85 16.55
N THR A 420 0.95 -5.84 17.38
CA THR A 420 0.35 -6.10 18.69
C THR A 420 1.38 -5.80 19.79
N LEU A 421 0.95 -5.05 20.79
CA LEU A 421 1.71 -4.70 21.96
C LEU A 421 1.02 -5.28 23.22
N HIS A 422 1.78 -5.93 24.08
CA HIS A 422 1.29 -6.34 25.41
C HIS A 422 1.41 -5.18 26.39
N LEU A 423 0.32 -4.80 27.04
CA LEU A 423 0.30 -3.78 28.08
C LEU A 423 -0.17 -4.38 29.41
N ASP A 424 0.60 -4.14 30.47
CA ASP A 424 0.25 -4.47 31.85
C ASP A 424 -0.89 -3.57 32.38
N PRO A 425 -1.52 -3.91 33.54
CA PRO A 425 -2.44 -3.00 34.20
C PRO A 425 -1.74 -1.69 34.55
N GLY A 426 -2.30 -0.56 34.12
CA GLY A 426 -1.65 0.75 34.32
C GLY A 426 -2.33 1.83 33.51
N SER A 427 -1.83 3.05 33.63
CA SER A 427 -2.28 4.21 32.89
C SER A 427 -1.30 4.55 31.79
N TYR A 428 -1.82 4.78 30.58
CA TYR A 428 -1.04 5.03 29.39
C TYR A 428 -1.52 6.27 28.67
N VAL A 429 -0.61 6.99 28.03
CA VAL A 429 -0.91 8.10 27.14
C VAL A 429 -0.35 7.79 25.76
N VAL A 430 -1.21 7.86 24.76
CA VAL A 430 -0.86 7.72 23.35
C VAL A 430 -0.67 9.10 22.78
N TYR A 431 0.43 9.31 22.09
CA TYR A 431 0.76 10.53 21.38
C TYR A 431 0.87 10.27 19.88
N TYR A 432 0.56 11.29 19.10
CA TYR A 432 0.88 11.36 17.69
C TYR A 432 1.36 12.76 17.34
N LYS A 433 2.50 12.86 16.65
CA LYS A 433 3.09 14.12 16.17
C LYS A 433 3.11 14.11 14.65
N SER A 434 2.80 15.24 14.03
CA SER A 434 3.03 15.53 12.61
C SER A 434 3.94 16.74 12.42
N ASP A 435 4.69 16.75 11.32
CA ASP A 435 5.48 17.90 10.87
C ASP A 435 4.64 18.92 10.08
N ASP A 436 5.26 19.81 9.30
CA ASP A 436 4.60 20.89 8.59
C ASP A 436 4.10 20.52 7.18
N SER A 437 4.21 19.25 6.78
CA SER A 437 3.88 18.79 5.44
C SER A 437 3.24 17.40 5.43
N HIS A 438 2.69 17.00 4.29
CA HIS A 438 2.19 15.64 4.00
C HIS A 438 1.30 15.02 5.09
N SER A 439 0.27 15.74 5.53
CA SER A 439 -0.69 15.28 6.52
C SER A 439 -2.11 15.24 5.95
N PHE A 440 -3.09 14.83 6.77
CA PHE A 440 -4.48 14.71 6.36
C PHE A 440 -5.01 15.98 5.68
N GLU A 441 -5.60 15.83 4.46
CA GLU A 441 -6.08 16.88 3.57
C GLU A 441 -5.02 17.88 3.05
N LYS A 442 -3.73 17.67 3.36
CA LYS A 442 -2.62 18.54 2.94
C LYS A 442 -1.46 17.74 2.35
N TRP A 443 -1.78 16.77 1.53
CA TRP A 443 -0.81 15.88 0.89
C TRP A 443 0.04 16.66 -0.12
N ASN A 444 1.36 16.57 0.01
CA ASN A 444 2.32 17.14 -0.95
C ASN A 444 2.80 16.10 -1.99
N ASP A 445 2.29 14.86 -1.89
CA ASP A 445 2.51 13.72 -2.77
C ASP A 445 1.30 12.76 -2.67
N GLY A 446 1.32 11.57 -3.28
CA GLY A 446 0.23 10.61 -3.22
C GLY A 446 -0.22 10.31 -1.78
N ALA A 447 -1.51 10.50 -1.50
CA ALA A 447 -2.07 10.20 -0.18
C ALA A 447 -2.04 8.69 0.10
N PRO A 448 -1.93 8.25 1.37
CA PRO A 448 -2.05 6.84 1.70
C PRO A 448 -3.45 6.32 1.39
N ALA A 449 -3.57 5.04 1.10
CA ALA A 449 -4.85 4.41 0.75
C ALA A 449 -5.92 4.60 1.83
N GLU A 450 -5.51 4.62 3.08
CA GLU A 450 -6.37 4.82 4.23
C GLU A 450 -6.14 6.18 4.91
N SER A 451 -6.14 7.24 4.13
CA SER A 451 -5.85 8.62 4.56
C SER A 451 -6.62 9.08 5.81
N HIS A 452 -7.86 8.62 6.01
CA HIS A 452 -8.64 8.91 7.22
C HIS A 452 -8.07 8.30 8.51
N TYR A 453 -7.13 7.35 8.40
CA TYR A 453 -6.41 6.79 9.54
C TYR A 453 -5.04 7.41 9.75
N TRP A 454 -4.70 8.48 9.04
CA TRP A 454 -3.46 9.22 9.28
C TRP A 454 -3.40 9.67 10.73
N GLY A 455 -2.49 9.05 11.49
CA GLY A 455 -2.50 9.10 12.93
C GLY A 455 -2.34 7.71 13.56
N VAL A 456 -2.95 7.49 14.74
CA VAL A 456 -2.88 6.22 15.45
C VAL A 456 -4.23 5.78 16.01
N SER A 457 -4.54 4.51 15.87
CA SER A 457 -5.69 3.85 16.47
C SER A 457 -5.26 2.62 17.27
N LEU A 458 -5.81 2.45 18.46
CA LEU A 458 -5.60 1.29 19.30
C LEU A 458 -6.88 0.45 19.37
N PHE A 459 -6.74 -0.86 19.14
CA PHE A 459 -7.83 -1.84 19.21
C PHE A 459 -7.48 -2.97 20.16
N PRO A 460 -8.45 -3.72 20.73
CA PRO A 460 -8.14 -5.03 21.29
C PRO A 460 -7.49 -5.92 20.22
N ALA A 461 -6.43 -6.62 20.55
CA ALA A 461 -5.78 -7.53 19.59
C ALA A 461 -6.68 -8.70 19.20
N SER A 462 -7.67 -9.04 20.03
CA SER A 462 -8.66 -10.10 19.79
C SER A 462 -10.00 -9.78 20.44
N GLY A 463 -11.08 -10.20 19.79
CA GLY A 463 -12.45 -10.03 20.31
C GLY A 463 -12.96 -8.59 20.32
N PRO A 464 -14.17 -8.36 20.82
CA PRO A 464 -14.76 -7.04 20.96
C PRO A 464 -14.13 -6.27 22.12
N LEU A 465 -14.18 -4.93 22.06
CA LEU A 465 -13.73 -4.07 23.13
C LEU A 465 -14.61 -4.20 24.38
N ASP A 466 -14.02 -4.69 25.49
CA ASP A 466 -14.68 -4.65 26.80
C ASP A 466 -14.35 -3.33 27.53
N ARG A 467 -15.26 -2.38 27.42
CA ARG A 467 -15.12 -1.05 28.04
C ARG A 467 -15.10 -1.09 29.56
N THR A 468 -15.48 -2.17 30.23
CA THR A 468 -15.37 -2.27 31.68
C THR A 468 -13.93 -2.42 32.17
N MET A 469 -13.04 -2.86 31.25
CA MET A 469 -11.60 -3.03 31.51
C MET A 469 -10.79 -1.76 31.28
N ILE A 470 -11.40 -0.74 30.65
CA ILE A 470 -10.72 0.49 30.23
C ILE A 470 -11.49 1.68 30.81
N THR A 471 -10.75 2.65 31.34
CA THR A 471 -11.29 3.94 31.74
C THR A 471 -10.49 5.06 31.07
N PRO A 472 -11.13 6.15 30.59
CA PRO A 472 -10.40 7.32 30.11
C PRO A 472 -9.48 7.87 31.19
N LEU A 473 -8.29 8.32 30.80
CA LEU A 473 -7.38 9.07 31.66
C LEU A 473 -7.49 10.56 31.27
N GLU A 474 -8.23 11.33 32.07
CA GLU A 474 -8.54 12.73 31.73
C GLU A 474 -7.43 13.72 32.09
N ALA A 475 -6.56 13.39 33.07
CA ALA A 475 -5.47 14.24 33.54
C ALA A 475 -4.33 13.40 34.14
N HIS A 476 -3.21 14.06 34.41
CA HIS A 476 -2.16 13.49 35.25
C HIS A 476 -2.74 12.98 36.58
N PRO A 477 -2.15 11.91 37.18
CA PRO A 477 -2.68 11.34 38.39
C PRO A 477 -2.86 12.44 39.45
N GLY A 478 -4.11 12.66 39.87
CA GLY A 478 -4.53 13.74 40.80
C GLY A 478 -4.05 13.59 42.22
N ASN A 479 -2.94 12.86 42.47
CA ASN A 479 -2.30 12.65 43.75
C ASN A 479 -1.03 13.50 43.93
N ALA A 480 -0.75 14.46 43.05
CA ALA A 480 0.38 15.37 43.19
C ALA A 480 0.24 16.24 44.45
N ILE A 481 1.32 16.34 45.22
CA ILE A 481 1.42 17.28 46.35
C ILE A 481 1.50 18.71 45.80
N ALA A 482 2.27 18.91 44.72
CA ALA A 482 2.39 20.16 44.00
C ALA A 482 2.80 19.86 42.55
N GLU A 483 2.34 20.68 41.61
CA GLU A 483 2.61 20.48 40.19
C GLU A 483 2.69 21.80 39.43
N LEU A 484 3.71 21.91 38.57
CA LEU A 484 3.89 22.98 37.59
C LEU A 484 4.25 22.30 36.27
N VAL A 485 3.27 21.98 35.44
CA VAL A 485 3.47 21.27 34.16
C VAL A 485 2.88 22.06 33.01
N ARG A 486 3.18 21.65 31.77
CA ARG A 486 2.80 22.37 30.54
C ARG A 486 3.33 23.81 30.54
N VAL A 487 4.53 23.99 31.05
CA VAL A 487 5.14 25.31 31.14
C VAL A 487 5.60 25.72 29.73
N ARG A 488 5.13 26.89 29.28
CA ARG A 488 5.45 27.46 27.96
C ARG A 488 6.71 28.29 28.02
N SER A 489 7.31 28.57 26.85
CA SER A 489 8.51 29.40 26.69
C SER A 489 8.39 30.74 27.42
N GLY A 490 9.47 31.15 28.09
CA GLY A 490 9.61 32.43 28.81
C GLY A 490 8.70 32.54 30.04
N ARG A 491 8.45 31.44 30.75
CA ARG A 491 7.60 31.42 31.95
C ARG A 491 8.38 31.02 33.20
N HIS A 492 7.95 31.59 34.34
CA HIS A 492 8.52 31.35 35.66
C HIS A 492 7.41 31.07 36.69
N PRO A 493 6.61 29.99 36.51
CA PRO A 493 5.54 29.67 37.45
C PRO A 493 6.09 29.18 38.79
N HIS A 494 5.29 29.39 39.85
CA HIS A 494 5.58 28.86 41.18
C HIS A 494 4.27 28.48 41.92
N THR A 495 4.38 27.60 42.90
CA THR A 495 3.27 27.22 43.78
C THR A 495 3.79 26.79 45.15
N LEU A 496 2.97 26.95 46.20
CA LEU A 496 3.30 26.59 47.55
C LEU A 496 2.73 25.24 47.94
N PHE A 497 3.50 24.49 48.73
CA PHE A 497 3.00 23.27 49.39
C PHE A 497 3.55 23.16 50.83
N THR A 498 2.90 22.33 51.66
CA THR A 498 3.25 22.17 53.05
C THR A 498 3.36 20.69 53.39
N LEU A 499 4.42 20.32 54.10
CA LEU A 499 4.62 18.98 54.67
C LEU A 499 4.46 19.05 56.19
N ALA A 500 3.44 18.38 56.74
CA ALA A 500 3.16 18.40 58.19
C ALA A 500 4.19 17.60 59.01
N ARG A 501 4.96 16.72 58.35
CA ARG A 501 6.00 15.88 58.93
C ARG A 501 7.15 15.67 57.94
N PRO A 502 8.33 15.30 58.37
CA PRO A 502 9.41 14.92 57.46
C PRO A 502 8.91 13.81 56.50
N THR A 503 8.96 14.06 55.19
CA THR A 503 8.42 13.19 54.16
C THR A 503 9.43 12.98 53.05
N THR A 504 9.57 11.73 52.58
CA THR A 504 10.24 11.48 51.30
C THR A 504 9.17 11.66 50.20
N VAL A 505 9.47 12.49 49.25
CA VAL A 505 8.62 12.75 48.07
C VAL A 505 9.32 12.27 46.83
N ARG A 506 8.58 11.80 45.82
CA ARG A 506 9.09 11.58 44.49
C ARG A 506 8.98 12.88 43.72
N VAL A 507 10.09 13.33 43.16
CA VAL A 507 10.11 14.49 42.23
C VAL A 507 10.30 13.97 40.80
N VAL A 508 9.44 14.39 39.91
CA VAL A 508 9.58 14.15 38.46
C VAL A 508 9.63 15.51 37.78
N ALA A 509 10.70 15.78 37.06
CA ALA A 509 10.89 17.06 36.34
C ALA A 509 11.44 16.81 34.94
N ILE A 510 10.83 17.44 33.94
CA ILE A 510 11.25 17.40 32.53
C ILE A 510 11.61 18.82 32.12
N GLY A 511 12.75 19.00 31.46
CA GLY A 511 13.22 20.30 31.00
C GLY A 511 14.28 20.20 29.93
N GLU A 512 14.86 21.35 29.56
CA GLU A 512 15.90 21.45 28.56
C GLU A 512 17.29 21.59 29.19
N GLY A 513 18.28 20.88 28.64
CA GLY A 513 19.66 21.05 29.07
C GLY A 513 20.65 20.68 27.99
N THR A 514 21.67 21.51 27.82
CA THR A 514 22.72 21.35 26.81
C THR A 514 24.09 21.65 27.40
N GLY A 515 25.13 20.96 26.93
CA GLY A 515 26.51 21.27 27.30
C GLY A 515 26.86 21.09 28.78
N GLY A 516 25.99 20.42 29.57
CA GLY A 516 26.20 20.22 31.02
C GLY A 516 25.43 21.19 31.90
N GLU A 517 24.69 22.13 31.32
CA GLU A 517 23.85 23.13 32.00
C GLU A 517 22.37 22.91 31.65
N MET A 518 21.48 23.38 32.54
CA MET A 518 20.03 23.36 32.31
C MET A 518 19.60 24.74 31.78
N ASN A 519 18.71 24.72 30.79
CA ASN A 519 18.06 25.90 30.21
C ASN A 519 16.64 26.05 30.80
N ASP A 520 15.90 24.93 30.85
CA ASP A 520 14.60 24.82 31.46
C ASP A 520 14.68 23.84 32.63
N PHE A 521 14.36 24.28 33.84
CA PHE A 521 14.49 23.44 35.03
C PHE A 521 13.60 23.87 36.17
N GLY A 522 13.45 22.97 37.16
CA GLY A 522 12.69 23.21 38.36
C GLY A 522 13.52 23.08 39.61
N TRP A 523 13.09 23.73 40.71
CA TRP A 523 13.69 23.63 42.04
C TRP A 523 12.66 23.78 43.15
N ILE A 524 13.06 23.44 44.35
CA ILE A 524 12.25 23.56 45.55
C ILE A 524 13.00 24.44 46.55
N GLU A 525 12.35 25.50 47.04
CA GLU A 525 12.86 26.42 48.06
C GLU A 525 12.11 26.21 49.40
N ASN A 526 12.79 26.41 50.50
CA ASN A 526 12.11 26.58 51.77
C ASN A 526 11.48 27.97 51.79
N ALA A 527 10.15 28.04 51.91
CA ALA A 527 9.41 29.28 51.82
C ALA A 527 9.64 30.25 52.98
N GLU A 528 10.26 29.83 54.09
CA GLU A 528 10.56 30.65 55.26
C GLU A 528 12.00 31.22 55.23
N THR A 529 12.96 30.43 54.69
CA THR A 529 14.37 30.84 54.67
C THR A 529 14.84 31.32 53.31
N GLY A 530 14.14 30.95 52.24
CA GLY A 530 14.57 31.22 50.85
C GLY A 530 15.69 30.28 50.37
N ASP A 531 16.09 29.29 51.16
CA ASP A 531 17.15 28.36 50.77
C ASP A 531 16.63 27.32 49.76
N THR A 532 17.40 27.08 48.68
CA THR A 532 17.14 26.00 47.74
C THR A 532 17.45 24.66 48.41
N VAL A 533 16.44 23.81 48.57
CA VAL A 533 16.56 22.48 49.21
C VAL A 533 16.71 21.35 48.21
N TRP A 534 16.35 21.59 46.96
CA TRP A 534 16.55 20.68 45.81
C TRP A 534 16.48 21.46 44.50
N GLU A 535 17.32 21.07 43.53
CA GLU A 535 17.39 21.67 42.20
C GLU A 535 17.65 20.60 41.13
N MET A 536 16.97 20.71 40.00
CA MET A 536 17.19 19.91 38.80
C MET A 536 18.51 20.32 38.13
N THR A 537 19.51 19.47 38.11
CA THR A 537 20.80 19.72 37.48
C THR A 537 21.03 18.77 36.31
N TYR A 538 21.79 19.18 35.32
CA TYR A 538 22.10 18.34 34.14
C TYR A 538 22.66 16.96 34.56
N ARG A 539 23.53 16.93 35.58
CA ARG A 539 24.16 15.69 36.06
C ARG A 539 23.21 14.74 36.76
N SER A 540 22.13 15.25 37.34
CA SER A 540 21.13 14.43 38.05
C SER A 540 20.05 13.91 37.11
N THR A 541 20.07 14.29 35.84
CA THR A 541 19.04 13.93 34.85
C THR A 541 19.54 12.89 33.84
N THR A 542 18.59 12.21 33.22
CA THR A 542 18.76 11.33 32.05
C THR A 542 18.06 11.94 30.85
N ASN A 543 18.26 11.38 29.65
CA ASN A 543 17.47 11.77 28.47
C ASN A 543 15.99 11.49 28.69
N ALA A 544 15.12 12.43 28.30
CA ALA A 544 13.67 12.34 28.44
C ALA A 544 12.97 11.81 27.18
N GLY A 545 13.72 11.29 26.18
CA GLY A 545 13.23 10.94 24.86
C GLY A 545 13.15 12.13 23.90
N GLY A 546 12.93 11.87 22.62
CA GLY A 546 13.00 12.90 21.57
C GLY A 546 14.38 13.51 21.45
N ALA A 547 14.44 14.84 21.35
CA ALA A 547 15.71 15.56 21.20
C ALA A 547 16.70 15.26 22.36
N GLU A 548 18.01 15.26 22.05
CA GLU A 548 19.06 15.00 23.06
C GLU A 548 19.05 15.99 24.23
N LYS A 549 18.56 17.20 24.00
CA LYS A 549 18.44 18.26 25.00
C LYS A 549 17.28 18.06 25.97
N ASN A 550 16.33 17.14 25.70
CA ASN A 550 15.26 16.80 26.63
C ASN A 550 15.82 16.04 27.83
N ARG A 551 15.63 16.57 29.03
CA ARG A 551 16.19 16.03 30.27
C ARG A 551 15.08 15.63 31.25
N LEU A 552 15.21 14.47 31.88
CA LEU A 552 14.28 13.94 32.89
C LEU A 552 15.03 13.73 34.19
N PHE A 553 14.53 14.31 35.30
CA PHE A 553 14.79 13.87 36.66
C PHE A 553 13.60 13.05 37.17
N ASP A 554 13.87 11.89 37.72
CA ASP A 554 12.89 11.05 38.42
C ASP A 554 13.56 10.41 39.63
N GLY A 555 13.26 10.93 40.80
CA GLY A 555 13.95 10.47 42.01
C GLY A 555 13.28 10.89 43.30
N SER A 556 13.69 10.26 44.40
CA SER A 556 13.19 10.55 45.74
C SER A 556 14.02 11.65 46.43
N VAL A 557 13.31 12.61 47.01
CA VAL A 557 13.88 13.72 47.79
C VAL A 557 13.30 13.72 49.19
N ARG A 558 14.14 13.73 50.23
CA ARG A 558 13.70 13.80 51.60
C ARG A 558 13.63 15.26 52.06
N LEU A 559 12.43 15.70 52.42
CA LEU A 559 12.17 17.06 52.88
C LEU A 559 11.74 17.03 54.36
N PRO A 560 12.27 17.91 55.23
CA PRO A 560 11.75 18.13 56.59
C PRO A 560 10.28 18.56 56.59
N ALA A 561 9.64 18.58 57.79
CA ALA A 561 8.37 19.30 57.93
C ALA A 561 8.59 20.79 57.69
N GLY A 562 7.72 21.42 56.94
CA GLY A 562 7.89 22.84 56.61
C GLY A 562 7.00 23.27 55.45
N ARG A 563 7.11 24.53 55.10
CA ARG A 563 6.46 25.17 53.97
C ARG A 563 7.46 25.37 52.85
N TYR A 564 7.10 25.00 51.64
CA TYR A 564 7.97 24.98 50.47
C TYR A 564 7.34 25.73 49.30
N GLU A 565 8.19 26.31 48.48
CA GLU A 565 7.82 26.87 47.18
C GLU A 565 8.43 26.00 46.09
N LEU A 566 7.56 25.44 45.23
CA LEU A 566 7.94 24.77 43.98
C LEU A 566 8.05 25.80 42.90
N ARG A 567 9.14 25.82 42.14
CA ARG A 567 9.43 26.76 41.09
C ARG A 567 9.88 26.03 39.83
N TYR A 568 9.60 26.64 38.68
CA TYR A 568 10.08 26.17 37.40
C TYR A 568 10.35 27.39 36.51
N GLU A 569 11.40 27.34 35.68
CA GLU A 569 11.65 28.37 34.67
C GLU A 569 11.94 27.76 33.31
N THR A 570 11.56 28.51 32.25
CA THR A 570 11.82 28.20 30.87
C THR A 570 12.49 29.39 30.19
N ASP A 571 13.40 29.09 29.25
CA ASP A 571 13.95 30.10 28.36
C ASP A 571 12.98 30.47 27.21
N GLY A 572 13.49 31.04 26.12
CA GLY A 572 12.67 31.56 25.01
C GLY A 572 12.28 30.52 23.95
N SER A 573 12.65 29.23 24.13
CA SER A 573 12.46 28.22 23.09
C SER A 573 12.28 26.81 23.67
N HIS A 574 11.88 25.84 22.83
CA HIS A 574 11.77 24.42 23.14
C HIS A 574 11.01 24.10 24.45
N ALA A 575 9.82 24.65 24.61
CA ALA A 575 8.97 24.39 25.76
C ALA A 575 7.58 23.91 25.31
N TYR A 576 6.70 23.62 26.26
CA TYR A 576 5.37 23.07 25.97
C TYR A 576 4.61 23.93 24.94
N GLY A 577 4.24 23.29 23.81
CA GLY A 577 3.50 23.90 22.71
C GLY A 577 4.34 24.80 21.78
N ASP A 578 5.66 24.79 21.93
CA ASP A 578 6.60 25.58 21.12
C ASP A 578 7.94 24.81 20.95
N TRP A 579 7.82 23.60 20.41
CA TRP A 579 8.95 22.70 20.21
C TRP A 579 9.76 23.10 18.96
N ASN A 580 11.05 23.38 19.12
CA ASN A 580 11.97 23.65 18.02
C ASN A 580 12.80 22.41 17.61
N ASP A 581 12.51 21.26 18.23
CA ASP A 581 13.09 19.94 18.00
C ASP A 581 12.07 18.89 18.51
N ASP A 582 12.38 17.59 18.45
CA ASP A 582 11.47 16.55 18.91
C ASP A 582 11.09 16.73 20.41
N PRO A 583 9.79 16.67 20.76
CA PRO A 583 9.34 16.78 22.13
C PRO A 583 9.83 15.59 22.96
N PRO A 584 9.85 15.72 24.32
CA PRO A 584 10.17 14.60 25.20
C PRO A 584 9.12 13.47 25.10
N ASP A 585 9.40 12.32 25.73
CA ASP A 585 8.47 11.20 25.77
C ASP A 585 7.10 11.59 26.37
N ASP A 586 7.12 12.43 27.42
CA ASP A 586 5.92 13.01 28.04
C ASP A 586 5.90 14.55 27.88
N PRO A 587 5.43 15.08 26.74
CA PRO A 587 5.37 16.52 26.52
C PRO A 587 4.49 17.26 27.54
N GLU A 588 3.43 16.62 28.01
CA GLU A 588 2.50 17.17 29.00
C GLU A 588 3.15 17.36 30.38
N GLY A 589 4.18 16.55 30.67
CA GLY A 589 4.95 16.63 31.90
C GLY A 589 6.04 17.71 31.88
N TRP A 590 6.21 18.49 30.79
CA TRP A 590 7.20 19.57 30.74
C TRP A 590 7.00 20.55 31.86
N GLY A 591 7.95 20.52 32.84
CA GLY A 591 7.80 21.15 34.13
C GLY A 591 8.24 20.25 35.28
N ILE A 592 7.62 20.42 36.47
CA ILE A 592 7.96 19.70 37.66
C ILE A 592 6.72 19.24 38.44
N THR A 593 6.73 18.01 38.93
CA THR A 593 5.68 17.41 39.77
C THR A 593 6.29 16.83 41.02
N VAL A 594 5.71 17.12 42.18
CA VAL A 594 6.02 16.51 43.49
C VAL A 594 4.91 15.53 43.87
N LEU A 595 5.25 14.27 44.01
CA LEU A 595 4.32 13.17 44.30
C LEU A 595 4.60 12.58 45.68
N PRO A 596 3.60 11.99 46.35
CA PRO A 596 3.88 11.09 47.46
C PRO A 596 4.81 9.96 47.00
N GLU A 597 5.79 9.59 47.81
CA GLU A 597 6.53 8.36 47.56
C GLU A 597 5.55 7.19 47.67
N SER A 598 5.41 6.41 46.60
CA SER A 598 4.59 5.20 46.63
C SER A 598 5.20 4.25 47.66
N GLY A 599 4.51 3.98 48.73
CA GLY A 599 4.93 2.97 49.70
C GLY A 599 5.15 1.64 49.00
N GLY A 600 6.38 1.12 49.05
CA GLY A 600 6.74 -0.18 48.50
C GLY A 600 5.99 -1.33 49.18
#